data_fbb8a9f49655a9960a8b18949b155084
#
_entry.id   fbb8a9f49655a9960a8b18949b155084
#
_cell.length_a   1.000
_cell.length_b   1.000
_cell.length_c   1.000
_cell.angle_alpha   90.00
_cell.angle_beta   90.00
_cell.angle_gamma   90.00
#
_symmetry.space_group_name_H-M   'P 1'
#
loop_
_entity.id
_entity.type
_entity.pdbx_description
1 polymer ?
#
loop_
_entity_poly.entity_id
_entity_poly.type
_entity_poly.pdbx_seq_one_letter_code
_entity_poly.pdbx_strand_id
1 'polypeptide(L)'
;MAAPQKKYNTQDLRQKDIDHNIHPWTNFASFKDEGSLVMSHSDGAYVFDSDGNKFIDGIGGLWCVNIGYGNDEMAQAIADQVRQIPYYSTFNHITTPPAVTLAAKLAELTPAGLDHVFFGTGGSMANDTAVRIIHFYFNRLGKKNKKKIIARTDGYHGSTYLAMSMTGVTFDHQGFDLAPDLVHHIPAPNTYRRPEGMTEEEFCTEKVADLENKILELGPENVACFIAEPIMGAGGVIVPPAGYHRRTREVCNKYEVLYISDEVVTGFGRLGHFFASEAVFDFVPDVITCAKGISSGYLPLSATILSDQIYDVISVPQSEGALFTHGFTYSGHPVVCAAGAKNIEIMEREDICGHVREVGPYFESQLQSLSEYPIVGDVRGSHFMMCIENVANKATKELFAPDVAIGDRIANHCQKKGLIVRPIAHLNVMSPPLILDRSQIDTMVGILQESIEETMDELVKEDLWHG
;
A
#
# COMPACT_ATOMS: atom_id res chain seq x y z
N MET A 1 23.39 18.08 10.88
CA MET A 1 24.63 17.27 11.10
C MET A 1 24.20 15.83 11.22
N ALA A 2 24.69 14.95 10.35
CA ALA A 2 24.42 13.52 10.47
C ALA A 2 24.89 13.03 11.86
N ALA A 3 24.05 12.27 12.54
CA ALA A 3 24.40 11.68 13.83
C ALA A 3 25.67 10.82 13.66
N PRO A 4 26.59 10.80 14.65
CA PRO A 4 27.81 9.99 14.54
C PRO A 4 27.42 8.52 14.33
N GLN A 5 28.00 7.89 13.30
CA GLN A 5 27.76 6.49 12.97
C GLN A 5 28.11 5.59 14.17
N LYS A 6 27.10 4.98 14.75
CA LYS A 6 27.28 4.02 15.83
C LYS A 6 27.83 2.72 15.22
N LYS A 7 28.96 2.23 15.73
CA LYS A 7 29.48 0.91 15.34
C LYS A 7 28.63 -0.18 16.01
N TYR A 8 28.15 -1.11 15.22
CA TYR A 8 27.37 -2.24 15.68
C TYR A 8 28.19 -3.54 15.57
N ASN A 9 27.92 -4.50 16.42
CA ASN A 9 28.35 -5.88 16.24
C ASN A 9 27.20 -6.62 15.53
N THR A 10 27.29 -6.73 14.21
CA THR A 10 26.24 -7.32 13.36
C THR A 10 25.92 -8.76 13.77
N GLN A 11 26.93 -9.58 14.13
CA GLN A 11 26.71 -10.96 14.54
C GLN A 11 25.94 -11.04 15.86
N ASP A 12 26.28 -10.22 16.85
CA ASP A 12 25.53 -10.15 18.12
C ASP A 12 24.09 -9.69 17.91
N LEU A 13 23.86 -8.71 17.02
CA LEU A 13 22.53 -8.26 16.67
C LEU A 13 21.71 -9.36 15.99
N ARG A 14 22.30 -10.05 15.00
CA ARG A 14 21.63 -11.18 14.31
C ARG A 14 21.28 -12.31 15.26
N GLN A 15 22.18 -12.66 16.19
CA GLN A 15 21.89 -13.70 17.17
C GLN A 15 20.73 -13.30 18.09
N LYS A 16 20.72 -12.07 18.61
CA LYS A 16 19.62 -11.56 19.44
C LYS A 16 18.29 -11.49 18.68
N ASP A 17 18.36 -11.18 17.41
CA ASP A 17 17.20 -11.12 16.53
C ASP A 17 16.60 -12.51 16.31
N ILE A 18 17.42 -13.51 16.01
CA ILE A 18 17.01 -14.91 15.88
C ILE A 18 16.40 -15.44 17.18
N ASP A 19 16.99 -15.09 18.33
CA ASP A 19 16.60 -15.63 19.63
C ASP A 19 15.32 -14.99 20.19
N HIS A 20 15.01 -13.72 19.84
CA HIS A 20 14.00 -12.94 20.57
C HIS A 20 12.97 -12.23 19.71
N ASN A 21 13.17 -12.09 18.40
CA ASN A 21 12.29 -11.32 17.56
C ASN A 21 11.48 -12.21 16.60
N ILE A 22 10.18 -11.93 16.47
CA ILE A 22 9.31 -12.59 15.49
C ILE A 22 9.10 -11.65 14.32
N HIS A 23 9.72 -11.97 13.20
CA HIS A 23 9.61 -11.19 11.99
C HIS A 23 8.26 -11.42 11.27
N PRO A 24 7.59 -10.35 10.81
CA PRO A 24 6.44 -10.50 9.94
C PRO A 24 6.86 -11.10 8.58
N TRP A 25 5.98 -11.88 7.95
CA TRP A 25 6.20 -12.42 6.59
C TRP A 25 7.48 -13.25 6.43
N THR A 26 7.81 -14.07 7.40
CA THR A 26 9.12 -14.76 7.47
C THR A 26 8.95 -16.27 7.49
N ASN A 27 9.74 -16.96 6.67
CA ASN A 27 9.94 -18.40 6.81
C ASN A 27 10.93 -18.64 7.96
N PHE A 28 10.43 -19.06 9.13
CA PHE A 28 11.26 -19.29 10.30
C PHE A 28 12.25 -20.46 10.16
N ALA A 29 12.03 -21.36 9.20
CA ALA A 29 12.95 -22.47 9.00
C ALA A 29 14.27 -21.98 8.38
N SER A 30 14.21 -21.13 7.33
CA SER A 30 15.40 -20.57 6.70
C SER A 30 15.99 -19.41 7.49
N PHE A 31 15.16 -18.63 8.19
CA PHE A 31 15.62 -17.44 8.93
C PHE A 31 16.71 -17.72 9.96
N LYS A 32 16.69 -18.91 10.58
CA LYS A 32 17.72 -19.33 11.56
C LYS A 32 19.11 -19.43 10.95
N ASP A 33 19.18 -19.82 9.69
CA ASP A 33 20.46 -20.02 8.98
C ASP A 33 20.89 -18.75 8.24
N GLU A 34 19.94 -18.01 7.65
CA GLU A 34 20.19 -16.83 6.85
C GLU A 34 20.39 -15.55 7.70
N GLY A 35 19.65 -15.43 8.80
CA GLY A 35 19.61 -14.24 9.63
C GLY A 35 19.02 -13.03 8.95
N SER A 36 19.05 -11.87 9.63
CA SER A 36 18.51 -10.61 9.12
C SER A 36 19.56 -9.72 8.45
N LEU A 37 19.12 -8.93 7.46
CA LEU A 37 19.86 -7.74 7.00
C LEU A 37 19.58 -6.60 7.98
N VAL A 38 20.60 -6.24 8.80
CA VAL A 38 20.42 -5.28 9.90
C VAL A 38 20.61 -3.86 9.37
N MET A 39 19.51 -3.14 9.11
CA MET A 39 19.57 -1.73 8.74
C MET A 39 19.96 -0.85 9.93
N SER A 40 20.89 0.07 9.74
CA SER A 40 21.50 0.85 10.82
C SER A 40 21.30 2.36 10.73
N HIS A 41 21.29 2.90 9.52
CA HIS A 41 21.03 4.31 9.26
C HIS A 41 20.53 4.53 7.83
N SER A 42 20.15 5.76 7.52
CA SER A 42 19.56 6.12 6.24
C SER A 42 19.76 7.60 5.94
N ASP A 43 19.78 7.97 4.65
CA ASP A 43 19.92 9.35 4.18
C ASP A 43 19.29 9.49 2.77
N GLY A 44 18.36 10.43 2.60
CA GLY A 44 17.67 10.67 1.34
C GLY A 44 16.95 9.42 0.82
N ALA A 45 17.40 8.87 -0.31
CA ALA A 45 16.87 7.64 -0.89
C ALA A 45 17.71 6.39 -0.55
N TYR A 46 18.66 6.52 0.35
CA TYR A 46 19.60 5.45 0.67
C TYR A 46 19.41 4.91 2.08
N VAL A 47 19.61 3.59 2.20
CA VAL A 47 19.71 2.88 3.49
C VAL A 47 21.07 2.21 3.61
N PHE A 48 21.52 1.99 4.83
CA PHE A 48 22.81 1.38 5.12
C PHE A 48 22.63 0.28 6.17
N ASP A 49 23.28 -0.85 5.95
CA ASP A 49 23.29 -1.91 6.93
C ASP A 49 24.32 -1.65 8.07
N SER A 50 24.35 -2.53 9.05
CA SER A 50 25.26 -2.42 10.19
C SER A 50 26.71 -2.73 9.86
N ASP A 51 26.99 -3.30 8.69
CA ASP A 51 28.33 -3.56 8.16
C ASP A 51 28.86 -2.39 7.32
N GLY A 52 27.98 -1.40 7.02
CA GLY A 52 28.32 -0.17 6.30
C GLY A 52 28.05 -0.26 4.79
N ASN A 53 27.40 -1.31 4.31
CA ASN A 53 27.01 -1.38 2.91
C ASN A 53 25.87 -0.39 2.61
N LYS A 54 25.96 0.29 1.47
CA LYS A 54 25.01 1.31 1.03
C LYS A 54 24.10 0.73 -0.04
N PHE A 55 22.79 1.00 0.08
CA PHE A 55 21.77 0.56 -0.88
C PHE A 55 20.88 1.74 -1.29
N ILE A 56 20.50 1.79 -2.57
CA ILE A 56 19.32 2.55 -2.99
C ILE A 56 18.11 1.78 -2.48
N ASP A 57 17.19 2.46 -1.78
CA ASP A 57 15.96 1.86 -1.32
C ASP A 57 14.90 1.88 -2.42
N GLY A 58 14.84 0.82 -3.23
CA GLY A 58 13.87 0.68 -4.31
C GLY A 58 12.43 0.41 -3.85
N ILE A 59 12.19 0.25 -2.54
CA ILE A 59 10.86 -0.05 -1.99
C ILE A 59 10.34 1.00 -1.00
N GLY A 60 11.11 2.06 -0.71
CA GLY A 60 10.71 3.13 0.20
C GLY A 60 10.35 2.61 1.59
N GLY A 61 11.26 1.84 2.23
CA GLY A 61 11.01 1.11 3.46
C GLY A 61 10.03 -0.04 3.22
N LEU A 62 8.75 0.25 3.25
CA LEU A 62 7.68 -0.64 2.80
C LEU A 62 6.56 0.21 2.17
N TRP A 63 6.85 0.83 1.02
CA TRP A 63 5.92 1.69 0.27
C TRP A 63 5.53 2.96 1.04
N CYS A 64 6.39 3.47 1.91
CA CYS A 64 5.98 4.50 2.87
C CYS A 64 6.90 5.70 2.99
N VAL A 65 8.18 5.61 2.62
CA VAL A 65 9.15 6.70 2.82
C VAL A 65 9.11 7.69 1.64
N ASN A 66 8.07 8.53 1.62
CA ASN A 66 7.79 9.38 0.46
C ASN A 66 8.75 10.59 0.36
N ILE A 67 8.98 11.32 1.46
CA ILE A 67 9.91 12.47 1.51
C ILE A 67 11.38 12.09 1.71
N GLY A 68 11.69 10.78 1.66
CA GLY A 68 13.04 10.29 1.94
C GLY A 68 13.36 10.19 3.44
N TYR A 69 14.57 9.75 3.71
CA TYR A 69 15.10 9.54 5.04
C TYR A 69 15.90 10.75 5.54
N GLY A 70 16.07 10.84 6.87
CA GLY A 70 16.99 11.80 7.47
C GLY A 70 16.55 13.26 7.41
N ASN A 71 15.24 13.53 7.27
CA ASN A 71 14.72 14.90 7.22
C ASN A 71 14.77 15.56 8.61
N ASP A 72 15.68 16.53 8.77
CA ASP A 72 15.91 17.25 10.03
C ASP A 72 14.68 18.04 10.52
N GLU A 73 13.87 18.62 9.59
CA GLU A 73 12.64 19.34 9.96
C GLU A 73 11.60 18.42 10.54
N MET A 74 11.44 17.22 9.96
CA MET A 74 10.56 16.19 10.50
C MET A 74 11.01 15.73 11.89
N ALA A 75 12.30 15.46 12.07
CA ALA A 75 12.86 15.08 13.36
C ALA A 75 12.64 16.17 14.42
N GLN A 76 12.82 17.45 14.04
CA GLN A 76 12.60 18.58 14.94
C GLN A 76 11.13 18.75 15.30
N ALA A 77 10.21 18.64 14.34
CA ALA A 77 8.75 18.73 14.59
C ALA A 77 8.28 17.64 15.57
N ILE A 78 8.77 16.42 15.42
CA ILE A 78 8.49 15.31 16.35
C ILE A 78 9.04 15.63 17.75
N ALA A 79 10.29 16.07 17.85
CA ALA A 79 10.93 16.38 19.12
C ALA A 79 10.22 17.53 19.86
N ASP A 80 9.81 18.56 19.16
CA ASP A 80 9.12 19.72 19.75
C ASP A 80 7.73 19.33 20.24
N GLN A 81 7.00 18.53 19.48
CA GLN A 81 5.69 18.04 19.91
C GLN A 81 5.79 17.13 21.14
N VAL A 82 6.83 16.27 21.22
CA VAL A 82 7.09 15.45 22.44
C VAL A 82 7.35 16.33 23.64
N ARG A 83 8.07 17.45 23.52
CA ARG A 83 8.31 18.40 24.61
C ARG A 83 7.04 19.15 25.03
N GLN A 84 6.18 19.48 24.07
CA GLN A 84 4.96 20.25 24.32
C GLN A 84 3.88 19.38 25.00
N ILE A 85 3.49 18.27 24.37
CA ILE A 85 2.58 17.26 24.90
C ILE A 85 2.81 15.93 24.16
N PRO A 86 3.43 14.94 24.84
CA PRO A 86 3.76 13.67 24.23
C PRO A 86 2.53 12.81 23.94
N TYR A 87 1.52 12.89 24.78
CA TYR A 87 0.27 12.13 24.62
C TYR A 87 -0.88 12.76 25.39
N TYR A 88 -2.05 12.75 24.77
CA TYR A 88 -3.35 12.88 25.44
C TYR A 88 -4.42 12.14 24.62
N SER A 89 -5.45 11.60 25.32
CA SER A 89 -6.55 10.88 24.69
C SER A 89 -7.48 11.84 23.94
N THR A 90 -7.99 11.40 22.78
CA THR A 90 -9.06 12.10 22.05
C THR A 90 -10.47 11.58 22.35
N PHE A 91 -10.62 10.79 23.43
CA PHE A 91 -11.93 10.25 23.84
C PHE A 91 -12.79 11.32 24.52
N ASN A 92 -14.11 11.15 24.44
CA ASN A 92 -15.09 11.92 25.19
C ASN A 92 -14.95 13.45 25.04
N HIS A 93 -14.91 13.97 23.81
CA HIS A 93 -14.86 15.41 23.49
C HIS A 93 -13.52 16.11 23.87
N ILE A 94 -12.46 15.35 24.00
CA ILE A 94 -11.10 15.89 24.16
C ILE A 94 -10.37 15.81 22.83
N THR A 95 -9.53 16.79 22.54
CA THR A 95 -8.68 16.78 21.34
C THR A 95 -7.35 17.48 21.59
N THR A 96 -6.46 17.44 20.62
CA THR A 96 -5.17 18.13 20.65
C THR A 96 -5.00 18.98 19.39
N PRO A 97 -4.29 20.12 19.44
CA PRO A 97 -4.09 20.96 18.26
C PRO A 97 -3.55 20.20 17.04
N PRO A 98 -2.52 19.32 17.14
CA PRO A 98 -2.03 18.58 15.97
C PRO A 98 -3.09 17.68 15.32
N ALA A 99 -3.95 17.03 16.12
CA ALA A 99 -5.01 16.16 15.59
C ALA A 99 -6.03 16.96 14.78
N VAL A 100 -6.46 18.13 15.31
CA VAL A 100 -7.40 19.02 14.62
C VAL A 100 -6.79 19.61 13.34
N THR A 101 -5.54 20.09 13.43
CA THR A 101 -4.83 20.66 12.28
C THR A 101 -4.66 19.64 11.14
N LEU A 102 -4.25 18.42 11.49
CA LEU A 102 -4.09 17.36 10.47
C LEU A 102 -5.44 16.94 9.87
N ALA A 103 -6.51 16.82 10.69
CA ALA A 103 -7.83 16.47 10.18
C ALA A 103 -8.34 17.51 9.19
N ALA A 104 -8.25 18.82 9.53
CA ALA A 104 -8.62 19.90 8.63
C ALA A 104 -7.78 19.88 7.33
N LYS A 105 -6.48 19.62 7.45
CA LYS A 105 -5.60 19.55 6.27
C LYS A 105 -5.93 18.37 5.35
N LEU A 106 -6.27 17.22 5.91
CA LEU A 106 -6.71 16.07 5.13
C LEU A 106 -8.03 16.37 4.38
N ALA A 107 -8.98 17.03 5.03
CA ALA A 107 -10.24 17.47 4.42
C ALA A 107 -10.03 18.42 3.23
N GLU A 108 -8.98 19.27 3.26
CA GLU A 108 -8.62 20.13 2.12
C GLU A 108 -8.04 19.35 0.93
N LEU A 109 -7.43 18.20 1.16
CA LEU A 109 -6.70 17.41 0.15
C LEU A 109 -7.53 16.29 -0.47
N THR A 110 -8.62 15.89 0.19
CA THR A 110 -9.54 14.84 -0.28
C THR A 110 -10.55 15.40 -1.27
N PRO A 111 -11.17 14.54 -2.10
CA PRO A 111 -12.33 14.95 -2.92
C PRO A 111 -13.42 15.58 -2.06
N ALA A 112 -14.12 16.57 -2.62
CA ALA A 112 -15.17 17.31 -1.92
C ALA A 112 -16.23 16.38 -1.30
N GLY A 113 -16.60 16.67 -0.04
CA GLY A 113 -17.56 15.88 0.72
C GLY A 113 -16.94 14.67 1.43
N LEU A 114 -15.62 14.54 1.48
CA LEU A 114 -14.86 13.57 2.28
C LEU A 114 -14.08 14.31 3.37
N ASP A 115 -14.80 14.81 4.38
CA ASP A 115 -14.29 15.83 5.32
C ASP A 115 -14.13 15.33 6.76
N HIS A 116 -14.53 14.09 7.06
CA HIS A 116 -14.58 13.59 8.43
C HIS A 116 -13.53 12.52 8.68
N VAL A 117 -12.54 12.84 9.51
CA VAL A 117 -11.32 12.04 9.67
C VAL A 117 -11.31 11.29 10.99
N PHE A 118 -11.10 9.98 10.94
CA PHE A 118 -10.83 9.13 12.09
C PHE A 118 -9.38 8.62 12.02
N PHE A 119 -8.58 8.90 13.05
CA PHE A 119 -7.17 8.49 13.09
C PHE A 119 -6.94 7.11 13.70
N GLY A 120 -6.02 6.35 13.09
CA GLY A 120 -5.48 5.09 13.57
C GLY A 120 -3.95 5.05 13.45
N THR A 121 -3.36 3.87 13.56
CA THR A 121 -1.90 3.68 13.57
C THR A 121 -1.38 2.82 12.42
N GLY A 122 -2.24 2.35 11.53
CA GLY A 122 -1.83 1.52 10.39
C GLY A 122 -2.99 1.21 9.45
N GLY A 123 -2.67 0.80 8.21
CA GLY A 123 -3.65 0.54 7.16
C GLY A 123 -4.68 -0.52 7.53
N SER A 124 -4.26 -1.62 8.17
CA SER A 124 -5.19 -2.66 8.65
C SER A 124 -6.25 -2.10 9.59
N MET A 125 -5.83 -1.23 10.54
CA MET A 125 -6.75 -0.56 11.47
C MET A 125 -7.68 0.43 10.75
N ALA A 126 -7.18 1.13 9.73
CA ALA A 126 -8.01 2.03 8.93
C ALA A 126 -9.12 1.27 8.19
N ASN A 127 -8.79 0.14 7.59
CA ASN A 127 -9.74 -0.71 6.87
C ASN A 127 -10.77 -1.37 7.81
N ASP A 128 -10.32 -1.91 8.95
CA ASP A 128 -11.23 -2.42 9.99
C ASP A 128 -12.18 -1.34 10.50
N THR A 129 -11.65 -0.12 10.72
CA THR A 129 -12.43 1.04 11.15
C THR A 129 -13.48 1.44 10.11
N ALA A 130 -13.10 1.48 8.82
CA ALA A 130 -14.02 1.78 7.71
C ALA A 130 -15.22 0.83 7.72
N VAL A 131 -14.97 -0.48 7.79
CA VAL A 131 -16.04 -1.49 7.84
C VAL A 131 -16.91 -1.34 9.09
N ARG A 132 -16.31 -1.11 10.27
CA ARG A 132 -17.07 -0.92 11.52
C ARG A 132 -17.98 0.30 11.46
N ILE A 133 -17.49 1.42 10.89
CA ILE A 133 -18.29 2.63 10.70
C ILE A 133 -19.43 2.37 9.70
N ILE A 134 -19.17 1.69 8.58
CA ILE A 134 -20.17 1.31 7.59
C ILE A 134 -21.25 0.41 8.20
N HIS A 135 -20.88 -0.58 9.00
CA HIS A 135 -21.83 -1.41 9.72
C HIS A 135 -22.68 -0.60 10.72
N PHE A 136 -22.05 0.34 11.44
CA PHE A 136 -22.75 1.25 12.33
C PHE A 136 -23.73 2.15 11.57
N TYR A 137 -23.31 2.73 10.43
CA TYR A 137 -24.13 3.51 9.52
C TYR A 137 -25.38 2.75 9.09
N PHE A 138 -25.25 1.52 8.57
CA PHE A 138 -26.41 0.74 8.16
C PHE A 138 -27.29 0.31 9.34
N ASN A 139 -26.73 0.06 10.50
CA ASN A 139 -27.53 -0.18 11.72
C ASN A 139 -28.38 1.04 12.10
N ARG A 140 -27.82 2.25 11.96
CA ARG A 140 -28.54 3.51 12.22
C ARG A 140 -29.69 3.72 11.23
N LEU A 141 -29.51 3.32 10.00
CA LEU A 141 -30.58 3.32 8.97
C LEU A 141 -31.61 2.19 9.11
N GLY A 142 -31.46 1.30 10.11
CA GLY A 142 -32.34 0.12 10.28
C GLY A 142 -32.04 -1.03 9.32
N LYS A 143 -31.04 -0.92 8.46
CA LYS A 143 -30.63 -1.93 7.46
C LYS A 143 -29.67 -2.97 8.10
N LYS A 144 -30.13 -3.69 9.13
CA LYS A 144 -29.30 -4.56 9.99
C LYS A 144 -28.64 -5.74 9.26
N ASN A 145 -29.18 -6.17 8.13
CA ASN A 145 -28.64 -7.29 7.35
C ASN A 145 -27.50 -6.88 6.40
N LYS A 146 -27.35 -5.59 6.11
CA LYS A 146 -26.36 -5.05 5.19
C LYS A 146 -24.97 -5.06 5.83
N LYS A 147 -24.27 -6.21 5.73
CA LYS A 147 -23.00 -6.49 6.42
C LYS A 147 -21.90 -7.05 5.54
N LYS A 148 -22.27 -7.76 4.44
CA LYS A 148 -21.30 -8.44 3.61
C LYS A 148 -20.37 -7.44 2.91
N ILE A 149 -19.13 -7.85 2.73
CA ILE A 149 -18.04 -7.07 2.14
C ILE A 149 -17.63 -7.78 0.86
N ILE A 150 -17.44 -7.04 -0.22
CA ILE A 150 -16.83 -7.55 -1.44
C ILE A 150 -15.42 -6.94 -1.55
N ALA A 151 -14.44 -7.80 -1.83
CA ALA A 151 -13.04 -7.43 -2.12
C ALA A 151 -12.59 -8.09 -3.42
N ARG A 152 -11.34 -7.90 -3.83
CA ARG A 152 -10.79 -8.52 -5.04
C ARG A 152 -9.76 -9.58 -4.69
N THR A 153 -9.69 -10.67 -5.48
CA THR A 153 -8.52 -11.56 -5.45
C THR A 153 -7.27 -10.73 -5.75
N ASP A 154 -6.13 -11.14 -5.21
CA ASP A 154 -4.85 -10.42 -5.29
C ASP A 154 -4.84 -9.02 -4.64
N GLY A 155 -5.96 -8.55 -4.05
CA GLY A 155 -5.99 -7.32 -3.24
C GLY A 155 -5.34 -7.53 -1.88
N TYR A 156 -4.75 -6.46 -1.31
CA TYR A 156 -4.17 -6.49 0.03
C TYR A 156 -4.73 -5.36 0.90
N HIS A 157 -5.37 -5.71 2.00
CA HIS A 157 -6.04 -4.74 2.87
C HIS A 157 -5.55 -4.77 4.33
N GLY A 158 -4.62 -5.66 4.66
CA GLY A 158 -3.98 -5.72 5.97
C GLY A 158 -3.96 -7.10 6.62
N SER A 159 -3.49 -7.15 7.88
CA SER A 159 -3.21 -8.39 8.62
C SER A 159 -3.98 -8.51 9.94
N THR A 160 -4.91 -7.60 10.27
CA THR A 160 -5.90 -7.83 11.34
C THR A 160 -6.90 -8.89 10.88
N TYR A 161 -7.63 -9.50 11.79
CA TYR A 161 -8.56 -10.60 11.47
C TYR A 161 -9.51 -10.28 10.30
N LEU A 162 -10.12 -9.08 10.30
CA LEU A 162 -11.03 -8.67 9.23
C LEU A 162 -10.27 -8.18 7.99
N ALA A 163 -9.22 -7.38 8.14
CA ALA A 163 -8.43 -6.91 7.01
C ALA A 163 -7.74 -8.06 6.27
N MET A 164 -7.27 -9.11 6.97
CA MET A 164 -6.75 -10.34 6.35
C MET A 164 -7.87 -11.09 5.61
N SER A 165 -9.08 -11.09 6.14
CA SER A 165 -10.22 -11.68 5.43
C SER A 165 -10.57 -10.90 4.15
N MET A 166 -10.39 -9.57 4.11
CA MET A 166 -10.56 -8.74 2.92
C MET A 166 -9.39 -8.85 1.93
N THR A 167 -8.20 -9.17 2.41
CA THR A 167 -7.04 -9.48 1.55
C THR A 167 -7.36 -10.69 0.68
N GLY A 168 -7.10 -10.59 -0.63
CA GLY A 168 -7.39 -11.63 -1.61
C GLY A 168 -6.16 -12.39 -2.11
N VAL A 169 -4.97 -12.08 -1.55
CA VAL A 169 -3.73 -12.82 -1.77
C VAL A 169 -3.81 -14.14 -1.01
N THR A 170 -4.18 -15.22 -1.68
CA THR A 170 -4.51 -16.50 -1.03
C THR A 170 -3.32 -17.16 -0.31
N PHE A 171 -2.10 -16.86 -0.73
CA PHE A 171 -0.90 -17.31 -0.03
C PHE A 171 -0.84 -16.80 1.41
N ASP A 172 -1.33 -15.60 1.66
CA ASP A 172 -1.32 -14.95 2.98
C ASP A 172 -2.32 -15.58 3.96
N HIS A 173 -3.26 -16.36 3.44
CA HIS A 173 -4.29 -17.02 4.24
C HIS A 173 -3.82 -18.33 4.88
N GLN A 174 -2.68 -18.88 4.44
CA GLN A 174 -2.22 -20.18 4.90
C GLN A 174 -1.94 -20.18 6.40
N GLY A 175 -2.65 -21.05 7.13
CA GLY A 175 -2.50 -21.21 8.58
C GLY A 175 -3.24 -20.16 9.42
N PHE A 176 -4.03 -19.26 8.81
CA PHE A 176 -4.84 -18.27 9.52
C PHE A 176 -6.34 -18.49 9.30
N ASP A 177 -7.12 -18.19 10.34
CA ASP A 177 -8.59 -18.22 10.25
C ASP A 177 -9.11 -16.92 9.62
N LEU A 178 -10.18 -17.03 8.85
CA LEU A 178 -10.83 -15.94 8.11
C LEU A 178 -12.31 -15.85 8.46
N ALA A 179 -12.99 -14.81 7.94
CA ALA A 179 -14.43 -14.57 8.07
C ALA A 179 -15.17 -14.80 6.72
N PRO A 180 -15.29 -16.04 6.21
CA PRO A 180 -15.81 -16.33 4.87
C PRO A 180 -17.29 -16.02 4.69
N ASP A 181 -18.07 -15.99 5.78
CA ASP A 181 -19.49 -15.61 5.73
C ASP A 181 -19.68 -14.08 5.54
N LEU A 182 -18.65 -13.30 5.87
CA LEU A 182 -18.69 -11.85 5.84
C LEU A 182 -18.02 -11.27 4.60
N VAL A 183 -16.91 -11.87 4.17
CA VAL A 183 -16.08 -11.35 3.07
C VAL A 183 -16.13 -12.27 1.86
N HIS A 184 -16.38 -11.69 0.70
CA HIS A 184 -16.46 -12.39 -0.58
C HIS A 184 -15.55 -11.72 -1.62
N HIS A 185 -14.86 -12.51 -2.43
CA HIS A 185 -13.93 -11.99 -3.43
C HIS A 185 -14.49 -12.11 -4.85
N ILE A 186 -14.14 -11.13 -5.68
CA ILE A 186 -14.32 -11.14 -7.13
C ILE A 186 -12.95 -11.13 -7.82
N PRO A 187 -12.84 -11.57 -9.09
CA PRO A 187 -11.57 -11.59 -9.80
C PRO A 187 -10.90 -10.22 -9.91
N ALA A 188 -9.55 -10.20 -9.78
CA ALA A 188 -8.75 -9.01 -10.01
C ALA A 188 -8.84 -8.51 -11.46
N PRO A 189 -8.84 -7.19 -11.72
CA PRO A 189 -8.86 -6.63 -13.06
C PRO A 189 -7.45 -6.58 -13.69
N ASN A 190 -6.75 -7.73 -13.74
CA ASN A 190 -5.39 -7.85 -14.25
C ASN A 190 -5.37 -7.90 -15.78
N THR A 191 -5.06 -6.75 -16.41
CA THR A 191 -5.05 -6.60 -17.88
C THR A 191 -3.99 -7.48 -18.56
N TYR A 192 -2.86 -7.73 -17.91
CA TYR A 192 -1.84 -8.64 -18.47
C TYR A 192 -2.35 -10.08 -18.58
N ARG A 193 -3.21 -10.51 -17.66
CA ARG A 193 -3.78 -11.88 -17.63
C ARG A 193 -5.15 -11.99 -18.31
N ARG A 194 -5.61 -10.95 -19.03
CA ARG A 194 -6.88 -11.02 -19.78
C ARG A 194 -6.82 -12.11 -20.87
N PRO A 195 -7.98 -12.71 -21.20
CA PRO A 195 -8.08 -13.71 -22.27
C PRO A 195 -7.54 -13.19 -23.61
N GLU A 196 -6.89 -14.09 -24.36
CA GLU A 196 -6.38 -13.77 -25.69
C GLU A 196 -7.54 -13.35 -26.63
N GLY A 197 -7.30 -12.30 -27.42
CA GLY A 197 -8.29 -11.73 -28.35
C GLY A 197 -9.34 -10.82 -27.71
N MET A 198 -9.43 -10.76 -26.38
CA MET A 198 -10.33 -9.82 -25.68
C MET A 198 -9.71 -8.43 -25.64
N THR A 199 -10.47 -7.42 -26.04
CA THR A 199 -10.05 -6.01 -25.91
C THR A 199 -10.03 -5.58 -24.43
N GLU A 200 -9.32 -4.51 -24.11
CA GLU A 200 -9.30 -3.98 -22.74
C GLU A 200 -10.68 -3.46 -22.30
N GLU A 201 -11.46 -2.88 -23.19
CA GLU A 201 -12.83 -2.41 -22.91
C GLU A 201 -13.79 -3.57 -22.63
N GLU A 202 -13.71 -4.67 -23.40
CA GLU A 202 -14.49 -5.89 -23.14
C GLU A 202 -14.12 -6.49 -21.78
N PHE A 203 -12.81 -6.53 -21.48
CA PHE A 203 -12.30 -7.02 -20.21
C PHE A 203 -12.77 -6.13 -19.04
N CYS A 204 -12.72 -4.79 -19.21
CA CYS A 204 -13.26 -3.86 -18.23
C CYS A 204 -14.75 -4.14 -17.96
N THR A 205 -15.52 -4.34 -19.04
CA THR A 205 -16.95 -4.62 -18.93
C THR A 205 -17.23 -5.91 -18.17
N GLU A 206 -16.47 -6.98 -18.45
CA GLU A 206 -16.54 -8.25 -17.72
C GLU A 206 -16.21 -8.05 -16.23
N LYS A 207 -15.12 -7.37 -15.91
CA LYS A 207 -14.68 -7.17 -14.52
C LYS A 207 -15.65 -6.28 -13.72
N VAL A 208 -16.31 -5.32 -14.35
CA VAL A 208 -17.39 -4.55 -13.72
C VAL A 208 -18.63 -5.44 -13.49
N ALA A 209 -18.96 -6.31 -14.45
CA ALA A 209 -20.07 -7.26 -14.29
C ALA A 209 -19.82 -8.29 -13.17
N ASP A 210 -18.56 -8.66 -12.91
CA ASP A 210 -18.20 -9.54 -11.78
C ASP A 210 -18.69 -8.94 -10.44
N LEU A 211 -18.53 -7.61 -10.25
CA LEU A 211 -19.04 -6.94 -9.05
C LEU A 211 -20.56 -6.94 -9.00
N GLU A 212 -21.22 -6.57 -10.08
CA GLU A 212 -22.69 -6.54 -10.14
C GLU A 212 -23.29 -7.92 -9.88
N ASN A 213 -22.77 -8.94 -10.54
CA ASN A 213 -23.20 -10.34 -10.37
C ASN A 213 -23.01 -10.81 -8.92
N LYS A 214 -21.89 -10.47 -8.28
CA LYS A 214 -21.64 -10.83 -6.89
C LYS A 214 -22.59 -10.13 -5.93
N ILE A 215 -22.92 -8.86 -6.15
CA ILE A 215 -23.94 -8.14 -5.36
C ILE A 215 -25.31 -8.82 -5.48
N LEU A 216 -25.70 -9.19 -6.70
CA LEU A 216 -26.99 -9.87 -6.96
C LEU A 216 -27.03 -11.28 -6.34
N GLU A 217 -25.93 -12.04 -6.44
CA GLU A 217 -25.78 -13.37 -5.81
C GLU A 217 -25.95 -13.31 -4.29
N LEU A 218 -25.34 -12.32 -3.64
CA LEU A 218 -25.35 -12.16 -2.19
C LEU A 218 -26.66 -11.53 -1.65
N GLY A 219 -27.43 -10.92 -2.53
CA GLY A 219 -28.59 -10.08 -2.23
C GLY A 219 -28.15 -8.64 -1.88
N PRO A 220 -28.56 -7.62 -2.65
CA PRO A 220 -28.17 -6.22 -2.43
C PRO A 220 -28.43 -5.71 -1.02
N GLU A 221 -29.48 -6.22 -0.37
CA GLU A 221 -29.85 -5.89 1.02
C GLU A 221 -28.85 -6.42 2.07
N ASN A 222 -27.94 -7.32 1.68
CA ASN A 222 -26.95 -7.93 2.55
C ASN A 222 -25.54 -7.34 2.35
N VAL A 223 -25.27 -6.70 1.20
CA VAL A 223 -23.93 -6.18 0.87
C VAL A 223 -23.78 -4.76 1.38
N ALA A 224 -22.83 -4.56 2.30
CA ALA A 224 -22.53 -3.26 2.91
C ALA A 224 -21.58 -2.43 2.07
N CYS A 225 -20.46 -3.02 1.63
CA CYS A 225 -19.44 -2.27 0.92
C CYS A 225 -18.63 -3.14 -0.06
N PHE A 226 -18.01 -2.43 -1.01
CA PHE A 226 -16.93 -2.91 -1.86
C PHE A 226 -15.65 -2.17 -1.47
N ILE A 227 -14.54 -2.88 -1.25
CA ILE A 227 -13.24 -2.31 -0.96
C ILE A 227 -12.28 -2.57 -2.11
N ALA A 228 -11.56 -1.54 -2.54
CA ALA A 228 -10.64 -1.62 -3.66
C ALA A 228 -9.49 -0.62 -3.55
N GLU A 229 -8.27 -1.10 -3.83
CA GLU A 229 -7.10 -0.25 -4.06
C GLU A 229 -7.20 0.39 -5.45
N PRO A 230 -6.88 1.68 -5.66
CA PRO A 230 -6.84 2.28 -7.00
C PRO A 230 -5.87 1.56 -7.96
N ILE A 231 -4.67 1.23 -7.50
CA ILE A 231 -3.75 0.26 -8.09
C ILE A 231 -3.47 -0.80 -7.03
N MET A 232 -3.62 -2.06 -7.36
CA MET A 232 -3.41 -3.15 -6.40
C MET A 232 -1.92 -3.31 -6.15
N GLY A 233 -1.48 -3.10 -4.90
CA GLY A 233 -0.06 -3.07 -4.56
C GLY A 233 0.56 -4.47 -4.48
N ALA A 234 0.29 -5.18 -3.38
CA ALA A 234 0.92 -6.47 -3.07
C ALA A 234 0.59 -7.58 -4.07
N GLY A 235 -0.53 -7.51 -4.76
CA GLY A 235 -0.88 -8.43 -5.85
C GLY A 235 -0.05 -8.28 -7.12
N GLY A 236 0.93 -7.37 -7.12
CA GLY A 236 1.86 -7.18 -8.23
C GLY A 236 1.63 -5.93 -9.06
N VAL A 237 1.28 -4.84 -8.41
CA VAL A 237 1.05 -3.52 -9.04
C VAL A 237 0.06 -3.62 -10.21
N ILE A 238 -1.10 -4.22 -9.96
CA ILE A 238 -2.12 -4.40 -10.99
C ILE A 238 -2.85 -3.07 -11.22
N VAL A 239 -2.62 -2.49 -12.39
CA VAL A 239 -3.34 -1.31 -12.87
C VAL A 239 -4.63 -1.77 -13.53
N PRO A 240 -5.81 -1.33 -13.05
CA PRO A 240 -7.07 -1.74 -13.65
C PRO A 240 -7.26 -1.11 -15.03
N PRO A 241 -8.09 -1.71 -15.92
CA PRO A 241 -8.43 -1.11 -17.19
C PRO A 241 -9.11 0.25 -17.03
N ALA A 242 -8.97 1.11 -18.03
CA ALA A 242 -9.53 2.47 -18.01
C ALA A 242 -11.04 2.45 -17.71
N GLY A 243 -11.48 3.32 -16.79
CA GLY A 243 -12.88 3.46 -16.38
C GLY A 243 -13.40 2.38 -15.41
N TYR A 244 -12.60 1.40 -15.00
CA TYR A 244 -13.01 0.33 -14.08
C TYR A 244 -13.57 0.89 -12.76
N HIS A 245 -12.85 1.79 -12.08
CA HIS A 245 -13.29 2.34 -10.80
C HIS A 245 -14.54 3.19 -10.91
N ARG A 246 -14.63 4.05 -11.93
CA ARG A 246 -15.84 4.85 -12.18
C ARG A 246 -17.06 3.96 -12.41
N ARG A 247 -16.94 2.93 -13.26
CA ARG A 247 -18.04 2.01 -13.58
C ARG A 247 -18.43 1.12 -12.39
N THR A 248 -17.45 0.65 -11.59
CA THR A 248 -17.74 -0.09 -10.34
C THR A 248 -18.38 0.81 -9.29
N ARG A 249 -18.03 2.11 -9.24
CA ARG A 249 -18.72 3.10 -8.40
C ARG A 249 -20.18 3.26 -8.81
N GLU A 250 -20.47 3.32 -10.11
CA GLU A 250 -21.85 3.38 -10.64
C GLU A 250 -22.66 2.14 -10.22
N VAL A 251 -22.06 0.94 -10.29
CA VAL A 251 -22.69 -0.29 -9.79
C VAL A 251 -22.96 -0.21 -8.28
N CYS A 252 -21.99 0.25 -7.49
CA CYS A 252 -22.18 0.43 -6.05
C CYS A 252 -23.34 1.38 -5.74
N ASN A 253 -23.43 2.50 -6.43
CA ASN A 253 -24.52 3.48 -6.28
C ASN A 253 -25.90 2.86 -6.59
N LYS A 254 -25.98 2.07 -7.66
CA LYS A 254 -27.22 1.39 -8.08
C LYS A 254 -27.81 0.50 -6.99
N TYR A 255 -26.97 -0.14 -6.17
CA TYR A 255 -27.37 -1.10 -5.15
C TYR A 255 -27.21 -0.58 -3.71
N GLU A 256 -26.94 0.71 -3.54
CA GLU A 256 -26.66 1.33 -2.22
C GLU A 256 -25.51 0.59 -1.47
N VAL A 257 -24.50 0.12 -2.17
CA VAL A 257 -23.28 -0.45 -1.62
C VAL A 257 -22.27 0.67 -1.46
N LEU A 258 -21.66 0.82 -0.28
CA LEU A 258 -20.66 1.87 -0.07
C LEU A 258 -19.30 1.45 -0.66
N TYR A 259 -18.57 2.42 -1.23
CA TYR A 259 -17.26 2.20 -1.85
C TYR A 259 -16.16 2.68 -0.93
N ILE A 260 -15.24 1.78 -0.53
CA ILE A 260 -14.01 2.10 0.19
C ILE A 260 -12.86 2.13 -0.81
N SER A 261 -12.22 3.28 -0.99
CA SER A 261 -10.95 3.39 -1.70
C SER A 261 -9.80 3.18 -0.71
N ASP A 262 -9.10 2.06 -0.85
CA ASP A 262 -7.91 1.78 -0.05
C ASP A 262 -6.70 2.48 -0.70
N GLU A 263 -6.42 3.70 -0.25
CA GLU A 263 -5.29 4.52 -0.69
C GLU A 263 -4.08 4.44 0.25
N VAL A 264 -3.94 3.33 0.96
CA VAL A 264 -2.81 3.09 1.87
C VAL A 264 -1.47 3.15 1.13
N VAL A 265 -1.44 2.73 -0.15
CA VAL A 265 -0.22 2.80 -0.99
C VAL A 265 -0.29 3.98 -1.97
N THR A 266 -1.40 4.16 -2.66
CA THR A 266 -1.54 5.13 -3.76
C THR A 266 -1.60 6.57 -3.28
N GLY A 267 -1.99 6.80 -2.02
CA GLY A 267 -2.04 8.12 -1.41
C GLY A 267 -0.67 8.76 -1.17
N PHE A 268 -0.69 10.05 -0.91
CA PHE A 268 0.47 10.88 -0.56
C PHE A 268 1.58 10.88 -1.61
N GLY A 269 1.21 11.17 -2.86
CA GLY A 269 2.15 11.51 -3.91
C GLY A 269 2.63 10.37 -4.78
N ARG A 270 2.38 9.08 -4.44
CA ARG A 270 2.89 7.92 -5.16
C ARG A 270 2.58 7.93 -6.66
N LEU A 271 1.40 8.44 -7.04
CA LEU A 271 0.94 8.63 -8.41
C LEU A 271 0.89 10.12 -8.83
N GLY A 272 1.66 10.98 -8.16
CA GLY A 272 1.73 12.41 -8.47
C GLY A 272 0.58 13.25 -7.90
N HIS A 273 -0.28 12.70 -7.05
CA HIS A 273 -1.39 13.37 -6.38
C HIS A 273 -1.49 12.93 -4.91
N PHE A 274 -2.06 13.77 -4.04
CA PHE A 274 -2.25 13.37 -2.63
C PHE A 274 -3.20 12.16 -2.50
N PHE A 275 -4.26 12.14 -3.32
CA PHE A 275 -5.15 10.98 -3.45
C PHE A 275 -5.39 10.67 -4.92
N ALA A 276 -5.50 9.38 -5.25
CA ALA A 276 -5.56 8.91 -6.63
C ALA A 276 -6.98 8.72 -7.15
N SER A 277 -7.96 8.46 -6.27
CA SER A 277 -9.31 8.08 -6.66
C SER A 277 -9.97 9.07 -7.63
N GLU A 278 -10.03 10.34 -7.30
CA GLU A 278 -10.60 11.37 -8.19
C GLU A 278 -9.59 11.82 -9.25
N ALA A 279 -8.37 12.18 -8.83
CA ALA A 279 -7.40 12.83 -9.68
C ALA A 279 -6.85 11.94 -10.81
N VAL A 280 -6.77 10.61 -10.60
CA VAL A 280 -6.20 9.65 -11.55
C VAL A 280 -7.27 8.73 -12.15
N PHE A 281 -8.27 8.33 -11.35
CA PHE A 281 -9.23 7.29 -11.73
C PHE A 281 -10.67 7.78 -11.91
N ASP A 282 -10.91 9.09 -11.81
CA ASP A 282 -12.19 9.76 -12.09
C ASP A 282 -13.37 9.14 -11.31
N PHE A 283 -13.19 8.92 -9.99
CA PHE A 283 -14.29 8.53 -9.11
C PHE A 283 -14.11 9.05 -7.69
N VAL A 284 -15.24 9.34 -7.03
CA VAL A 284 -15.27 9.74 -5.62
C VAL A 284 -15.86 8.60 -4.79
N PRO A 285 -15.09 8.00 -3.87
CA PRO A 285 -15.58 6.93 -2.98
C PRO A 285 -16.42 7.51 -1.83
N ASP A 286 -17.05 6.62 -1.03
CA ASP A 286 -17.72 7.01 0.22
C ASP A 286 -16.74 7.07 1.40
N VAL A 287 -15.65 6.31 1.32
CA VAL A 287 -14.60 6.24 2.34
C VAL A 287 -13.24 6.16 1.66
N ILE A 288 -12.27 6.92 2.13
CA ILE A 288 -10.85 6.75 1.82
C ILE A 288 -10.14 6.23 3.08
N THR A 289 -9.35 5.16 2.93
CA THR A 289 -8.41 4.72 3.95
C THR A 289 -6.99 5.01 3.51
N CYS A 290 -6.17 5.57 4.38
CA CYS A 290 -4.78 5.90 4.10
C CYS A 290 -3.86 5.64 5.30
N ALA A 291 -2.59 5.38 5.02
CA ALA A 291 -1.52 5.16 6.00
C ALA A 291 -0.16 5.44 5.33
N LYS A 292 0.90 4.75 5.72
CA LYS A 292 2.22 4.76 5.06
C LYS A 292 2.72 6.17 4.73
N GLY A 293 2.46 6.64 3.49
CA GLY A 293 2.89 7.94 3.01
C GLY A 293 2.36 9.14 3.81
N ILE A 294 1.27 9.00 4.58
CA ILE A 294 0.72 10.07 5.41
C ILE A 294 1.73 10.65 6.41
N SER A 295 2.68 9.83 6.87
CA SER A 295 3.78 10.25 7.75
C SER A 295 5.16 9.96 7.17
N SER A 296 5.23 9.56 5.90
CA SER A 296 6.44 9.08 5.22
C SER A 296 7.23 8.03 6.04
N GLY A 297 6.51 7.19 6.79
CA GLY A 297 7.11 6.12 7.59
C GLY A 297 7.81 6.58 8.88
N TYR A 298 7.87 7.89 9.17
CA TYR A 298 8.53 8.40 10.38
C TYR A 298 7.82 7.97 11.65
N LEU A 299 6.49 7.94 11.66
CA LEU A 299 5.68 7.45 12.79
C LEU A 299 4.45 6.67 12.30
N PRO A 300 3.94 5.70 13.06
CA PRO A 300 2.77 4.91 12.69
C PRO A 300 1.49 5.75 12.73
N LEU A 301 0.95 6.07 11.56
CA LEU A 301 -0.25 6.86 11.37
C LEU A 301 -1.14 6.28 10.28
N SER A 302 -2.44 6.36 10.46
CA SER A 302 -3.44 6.12 9.42
C SER A 302 -4.65 7.01 9.63
N ALA A 303 -5.44 7.17 8.57
CA ALA A 303 -6.73 7.82 8.64
C ALA A 303 -7.78 7.03 7.86
N THR A 304 -9.00 7.06 8.38
CA THR A 304 -10.23 6.68 7.69
C THR A 304 -11.03 7.95 7.50
N ILE A 305 -11.24 8.35 6.26
CA ILE A 305 -11.88 9.62 5.87
C ILE A 305 -13.25 9.29 5.30
N LEU A 306 -14.28 9.87 5.87
CA LEU A 306 -15.67 9.56 5.60
C LEU A 306 -16.35 10.68 4.82
N SER A 307 -17.30 10.29 3.96
CA SER A 307 -18.18 11.24 3.31
C SER A 307 -19.19 11.85 4.29
N ASP A 308 -19.66 13.07 3.94
CA ASP A 308 -20.77 13.76 4.64
C ASP A 308 -21.99 12.84 4.77
N GLN A 309 -22.33 12.09 3.72
CA GLN A 309 -23.43 11.13 3.73
C GLN A 309 -23.35 10.15 4.90
N ILE A 310 -22.15 9.62 5.18
CA ILE A 310 -21.96 8.69 6.30
C ILE A 310 -22.01 9.45 7.63
N TYR A 311 -21.29 10.55 7.71
CA TYR A 311 -21.18 11.33 8.93
C TYR A 311 -22.54 11.88 9.41
N ASP A 312 -23.37 12.40 8.52
CA ASP A 312 -24.70 12.91 8.82
C ASP A 312 -25.59 11.86 9.49
N VAL A 313 -25.49 10.61 9.09
CA VAL A 313 -26.26 9.51 9.68
C VAL A 313 -25.70 9.09 11.04
N ILE A 314 -24.39 9.01 11.19
CA ILE A 314 -23.77 8.52 12.45
C ILE A 314 -23.72 9.58 13.54
N SER A 315 -23.74 10.88 13.18
CA SER A 315 -23.66 12.02 14.10
C SER A 315 -25.02 12.48 14.62
N VAL A 316 -26.12 12.14 13.99
CA VAL A 316 -27.47 12.54 14.42
C VAL A 316 -27.87 11.80 15.70
N PRO A 317 -28.25 12.53 16.77
CA PRO A 317 -28.78 11.92 17.99
C PRO A 317 -30.06 11.15 17.71
N GLN A 318 -30.10 9.89 18.07
CA GLN A 318 -31.36 9.15 18.13
C GLN A 318 -31.89 9.16 19.57
N SER A 319 -33.21 9.06 19.71
CA SER A 319 -33.91 9.01 20.99
C SER A 319 -33.40 7.92 21.96
N GLU A 320 -32.65 6.94 21.45
CA GLU A 320 -32.08 5.83 22.23
C GLU A 320 -30.56 5.96 22.46
N GLY A 321 -29.95 7.10 22.14
CA GLY A 321 -28.58 7.44 22.56
C GLY A 321 -27.49 6.46 22.13
N ALA A 322 -27.46 6.04 20.85
CA ALA A 322 -26.38 5.17 20.38
C ALA A 322 -25.04 5.90 20.39
N LEU A 323 -24.23 5.62 21.39
CA LEU A 323 -22.87 6.10 21.48
C LEU A 323 -22.00 5.40 20.42
N PHE A 324 -21.17 6.15 19.69
CA PHE A 324 -20.15 5.59 18.81
C PHE A 324 -19.00 5.04 19.65
N THR A 325 -19.09 3.77 20.04
CA THR A 325 -18.10 3.10 20.91
C THR A 325 -17.03 2.39 20.07
N HIS A 326 -16.28 3.18 19.31
CA HIS A 326 -15.14 2.69 18.54
C HIS A 326 -13.98 3.68 18.65
N GLY A 327 -12.78 3.15 18.87
CA GLY A 327 -11.56 3.94 18.99
C GLY A 327 -10.41 3.13 19.59
N PHE A 328 -9.22 3.66 19.46
CA PHE A 328 -8.00 3.06 19.98
C PHE A 328 -7.30 4.06 20.90
N THR A 329 -6.52 3.56 21.85
CA THR A 329 -5.77 4.40 22.79
C THR A 329 -4.96 5.47 22.07
N TYR A 330 -4.39 5.15 20.91
CA TYR A 330 -3.53 6.06 20.15
C TYR A 330 -4.23 6.75 18.96
N SER A 331 -5.58 6.71 18.88
CA SER A 331 -6.32 7.52 17.90
C SER A 331 -6.05 9.00 18.13
N GLY A 332 -5.57 9.71 17.09
CA GLY A 332 -5.26 11.14 17.18
C GLY A 332 -4.07 11.48 18.10
N HIS A 333 -3.12 10.57 18.27
CA HIS A 333 -1.91 10.79 19.06
C HIS A 333 -1.16 12.07 18.63
N PRO A 334 -0.94 13.05 19.51
CA PRO A 334 -0.49 14.38 19.11
C PRO A 334 0.85 14.40 18.37
N VAL A 335 1.84 13.60 18.80
CA VAL A 335 3.16 13.54 18.14
C VAL A 335 3.04 12.96 16.74
N VAL A 336 2.20 11.94 16.58
CA VAL A 336 2.00 11.27 15.29
C VAL A 336 1.24 12.17 14.31
N CYS A 337 0.22 12.88 14.80
CA CYS A 337 -0.52 13.88 14.00
C CYS A 337 0.37 15.08 13.62
N ALA A 338 1.25 15.55 14.51
CA ALA A 338 2.22 16.59 14.19
C ALA A 338 3.20 16.15 13.08
N ALA A 339 3.65 14.89 13.13
CA ALA A 339 4.48 14.33 12.06
C ALA A 339 3.71 14.26 10.73
N GLY A 340 2.44 13.83 10.73
CA GLY A 340 1.61 13.81 9.53
C GLY A 340 1.40 15.21 8.94
N ALA A 341 1.10 16.21 9.76
CA ALA A 341 0.95 17.59 9.33
C ALA A 341 2.26 18.16 8.75
N LYS A 342 3.39 17.90 9.41
CA LYS A 342 4.73 18.31 8.91
C LYS A 342 5.07 17.61 7.60
N ASN A 343 4.74 16.33 7.44
CA ASN A 343 4.93 15.60 6.20
C ASN A 343 4.20 16.27 5.02
N ILE A 344 2.93 16.61 5.20
CA ILE A 344 2.13 17.29 4.16
C ILE A 344 2.73 18.66 3.84
N GLU A 345 3.11 19.44 4.87
CA GLU A 345 3.76 20.75 4.68
C GLU A 345 5.04 20.64 3.82
N ILE A 346 5.91 19.65 4.11
CA ILE A 346 7.12 19.40 3.34
C ILE A 346 6.76 19.01 1.90
N MET A 347 5.81 18.09 1.71
CA MET A 347 5.39 17.64 0.39
C MET A 347 4.82 18.77 -0.48
N GLU A 348 4.05 19.67 0.11
CA GLU A 348 3.50 20.84 -0.60
C GLU A 348 4.60 21.86 -0.94
N ARG A 349 5.43 22.22 0.04
CA ARG A 349 6.49 23.21 -0.13
C ARG A 349 7.53 22.79 -1.18
N GLU A 350 7.88 21.51 -1.20
CA GLU A 350 8.87 20.95 -2.11
C GLU A 350 8.25 20.44 -3.42
N ASP A 351 6.93 20.60 -3.58
CA ASP A 351 6.15 20.10 -4.73
C ASP A 351 6.47 18.64 -5.10
N ILE A 352 6.49 17.77 -4.09
CA ILE A 352 6.81 16.34 -4.29
C ILE A 352 5.84 15.69 -5.30
N CYS A 353 4.56 16.05 -5.27
CA CYS A 353 3.59 15.56 -6.26
C CYS A 353 3.92 16.01 -7.68
N GLY A 354 4.39 17.26 -7.86
CA GLY A 354 4.86 17.79 -9.14
C GLY A 354 6.10 17.08 -9.63
N HIS A 355 7.07 16.84 -8.73
CA HIS A 355 8.27 16.06 -9.03
C HIS A 355 7.92 14.66 -9.53
N VAL A 356 6.98 13.97 -8.86
CA VAL A 356 6.53 12.63 -9.28
C VAL A 356 5.87 12.68 -10.67
N ARG A 357 5.06 13.69 -10.97
CA ARG A 357 4.47 13.86 -12.32
C ARG A 357 5.52 14.14 -13.40
N GLU A 358 6.63 14.80 -13.04
CA GLU A 358 7.72 15.08 -13.99
C GLU A 358 8.64 13.87 -14.19
N VAL A 359 9.07 13.25 -13.11
CA VAL A 359 10.10 12.20 -13.12
C VAL A 359 9.51 10.80 -13.24
N GLY A 360 8.27 10.58 -12.80
CA GLY A 360 7.59 9.28 -12.87
C GLY A 360 7.52 8.69 -14.28
N PRO A 361 7.12 9.42 -15.32
CA PRO A 361 7.13 8.90 -16.69
C PRO A 361 8.52 8.50 -17.18
N TYR A 362 9.58 9.16 -16.70
CA TYR A 362 10.95 8.75 -16.98
C TYR A 362 11.26 7.39 -16.32
N PHE A 363 10.90 7.21 -15.05
CA PHE A 363 11.08 5.93 -14.36
C PHE A 363 10.32 4.79 -15.05
N GLU A 364 9.07 5.03 -15.43
CA GLU A 364 8.27 4.08 -16.23
C GLU A 364 8.99 3.68 -17.52
N SER A 365 9.47 4.67 -18.29
CA SER A 365 10.13 4.42 -19.58
C SER A 365 11.45 3.66 -19.44
N GLN A 366 12.24 3.97 -18.41
CA GLN A 366 13.49 3.28 -18.14
C GLN A 366 13.23 1.81 -17.74
N LEU A 367 12.26 1.54 -16.89
CA LEU A 367 11.88 0.17 -16.53
C LEU A 367 11.28 -0.59 -17.71
N GLN A 368 10.52 0.08 -18.59
CA GLN A 368 9.93 -0.55 -19.77
C GLN A 368 10.98 -1.14 -20.72
N SER A 369 12.22 -0.63 -20.74
CA SER A 369 13.32 -1.20 -21.53
C SER A 369 13.66 -2.65 -21.10
N LEU A 370 13.40 -3.01 -19.84
CA LEU A 370 13.62 -4.36 -19.32
C LEU A 370 12.66 -5.39 -19.95
N SER A 371 11.58 -4.96 -20.58
CA SER A 371 10.65 -5.84 -21.28
C SER A 371 11.30 -6.53 -22.50
N GLU A 372 12.49 -6.15 -22.93
CA GLU A 372 13.24 -6.83 -23.98
C GLU A 372 13.80 -8.19 -23.54
N TYR A 373 14.02 -8.37 -22.23
CA TYR A 373 14.55 -9.62 -21.70
C TYR A 373 13.53 -10.77 -21.80
N PRO A 374 13.97 -11.97 -22.21
CA PRO A 374 13.06 -13.11 -22.46
C PRO A 374 12.30 -13.56 -21.19
N ILE A 375 12.89 -13.42 -20.01
CA ILE A 375 12.24 -13.79 -18.74
C ILE A 375 11.33 -12.69 -18.16
N VAL A 376 11.30 -11.50 -18.76
CA VAL A 376 10.43 -10.39 -18.34
C VAL A 376 9.15 -10.43 -19.15
N GLY A 377 8.06 -10.91 -18.55
CA GLY A 377 6.75 -11.04 -19.18
C GLY A 377 5.98 -9.73 -19.27
N ASP A 378 6.07 -8.92 -18.22
CA ASP A 378 5.36 -7.64 -18.12
C ASP A 378 6.12 -6.64 -17.25
N VAL A 379 6.08 -5.37 -17.63
CA VAL A 379 6.51 -4.24 -16.80
C VAL A 379 5.34 -3.30 -16.69
N ARG A 380 4.77 -3.18 -15.51
CA ARG A 380 3.54 -2.42 -15.27
C ARG A 380 3.62 -1.55 -14.04
N GLY A 381 2.70 -0.62 -13.96
CA GLY A 381 2.57 0.31 -12.85
C GLY A 381 2.28 1.72 -13.33
N SER A 382 2.48 2.68 -12.45
CA SER A 382 2.40 4.11 -12.78
C SER A 382 3.33 4.90 -11.87
N HIS A 383 4.06 5.83 -12.45
CA HIS A 383 4.95 6.75 -11.77
C HIS A 383 5.94 6.03 -10.83
N PHE A 384 5.86 6.25 -9.52
CA PHE A 384 6.76 5.65 -8.53
C PHE A 384 6.17 4.36 -7.89
N MET A 385 5.32 3.65 -8.63
CA MET A 385 4.72 2.38 -8.22
C MET A 385 4.79 1.41 -9.39
N MET A 386 5.86 0.58 -9.46
CA MET A 386 6.19 -0.25 -10.61
C MET A 386 6.44 -1.70 -10.22
N CYS A 387 6.23 -2.60 -11.18
CA CYS A 387 6.44 -4.04 -11.03
C CYS A 387 7.00 -4.64 -12.32
N ILE A 388 7.95 -5.56 -12.15
CA ILE A 388 8.40 -6.50 -13.18
C ILE A 388 7.78 -7.86 -12.86
N GLU A 389 7.06 -8.44 -13.82
CA GLU A 389 6.56 -9.82 -13.73
C GLU A 389 7.44 -10.74 -14.54
N ASN A 390 8.07 -11.72 -13.88
CA ASN A 390 9.00 -12.66 -14.49
C ASN A 390 8.27 -13.95 -14.89
N VAL A 391 8.55 -14.46 -16.08
CA VAL A 391 7.90 -15.62 -16.70
C VAL A 391 8.92 -16.58 -17.30
N ALA A 392 8.62 -17.88 -17.28
CA ALA A 392 9.42 -18.90 -17.93
C ALA A 392 9.24 -18.85 -19.46
N ASN A 393 8.04 -18.49 -19.91
CA ASN A 393 7.72 -18.35 -21.33
C ASN A 393 6.87 -17.08 -21.56
N LYS A 394 7.43 -16.15 -22.30
CA LYS A 394 6.80 -14.86 -22.55
C LYS A 394 5.58 -14.95 -23.48
N ALA A 395 5.59 -15.88 -24.44
CA ALA A 395 4.48 -16.03 -25.38
C ALA A 395 3.23 -16.65 -24.72
N THR A 396 3.42 -17.61 -23.83
CA THR A 396 2.33 -18.28 -23.11
C THR A 396 2.02 -17.62 -21.75
N LYS A 397 2.88 -16.71 -21.29
CA LYS A 397 2.86 -16.10 -19.95
C LYS A 397 3.00 -17.13 -18.81
N GLU A 398 3.62 -18.28 -19.11
CA GLU A 398 3.86 -19.33 -18.14
C GLU A 398 4.85 -18.87 -17.08
N LEU A 399 4.50 -19.11 -15.81
CA LEU A 399 5.36 -18.76 -14.68
C LEU A 399 6.46 -19.81 -14.48
N PHE A 400 7.57 -19.39 -13.91
CA PHE A 400 8.55 -20.32 -13.37
C PHE A 400 7.93 -21.18 -12.26
N ALA A 401 8.42 -22.40 -12.08
CA ALA A 401 8.07 -23.22 -10.93
C ALA A 401 8.44 -22.49 -9.63
N PRO A 402 7.62 -22.59 -8.56
CA PRO A 402 7.83 -21.82 -7.33
C PRO A 402 9.21 -22.00 -6.67
N ASP A 403 9.81 -23.18 -6.80
CA ASP A 403 11.13 -23.54 -6.26
C ASP A 403 12.29 -22.86 -7.02
N VAL A 404 12.06 -22.35 -8.22
CA VAL A 404 13.04 -21.52 -8.93
C VAL A 404 13.26 -20.18 -8.20
N ALA A 405 12.26 -19.68 -7.48
CA ALA A 405 12.33 -18.44 -6.72
C ALA A 405 12.87 -17.26 -7.54
N ILE A 406 12.36 -17.07 -8.76
CA ILE A 406 12.89 -16.13 -9.75
C ILE A 406 12.98 -14.69 -9.23
N GLY A 407 11.94 -14.23 -8.52
CA GLY A 407 11.94 -12.88 -7.93
C GLY A 407 13.02 -12.69 -6.88
N ASP A 408 13.24 -13.71 -6.03
CA ASP A 408 14.28 -13.68 -4.99
C ASP A 408 15.68 -13.72 -5.59
N ARG A 409 15.93 -14.51 -6.67
CA ARG A 409 17.21 -14.53 -7.37
C ARG A 409 17.58 -13.15 -7.88
N ILE A 410 16.67 -12.48 -8.61
CA ILE A 410 16.89 -11.12 -9.12
C ILE A 410 17.12 -10.14 -7.95
N ALA A 411 16.29 -10.21 -6.91
CA ALA A 411 16.43 -9.32 -5.75
C ALA A 411 17.75 -9.53 -5.01
N ASN A 412 18.24 -10.76 -4.89
CA ASN A 412 19.53 -11.07 -4.27
C ASN A 412 20.71 -10.52 -5.06
N HIS A 413 20.66 -10.58 -6.41
CA HIS A 413 21.66 -9.94 -7.25
C HIS A 413 21.60 -8.41 -7.13
N CYS A 414 20.40 -7.81 -7.13
CA CYS A 414 20.22 -6.38 -6.89
C CYS A 414 20.84 -5.95 -5.54
N GLN A 415 20.57 -6.71 -4.48
CA GLN A 415 21.10 -6.40 -3.15
C GLN A 415 22.65 -6.43 -3.11
N LYS A 416 23.28 -7.42 -3.73
CA LYS A 416 24.74 -7.50 -3.84
C LYS A 416 25.36 -6.29 -4.56
N LYS A 417 24.58 -5.67 -5.46
CA LYS A 417 24.99 -4.48 -6.25
C LYS A 417 24.55 -3.14 -5.64
N GLY A 418 23.91 -3.16 -4.45
CA GLY A 418 23.52 -1.95 -3.74
C GLY A 418 22.13 -1.41 -4.08
N LEU A 419 21.20 -2.28 -4.49
CA LEU A 419 19.78 -1.94 -4.69
C LEU A 419 18.89 -2.91 -3.92
N ILE A 420 17.95 -2.38 -3.14
CA ILE A 420 16.90 -3.19 -2.51
C ILE A 420 15.65 -3.09 -3.35
N VAL A 421 15.15 -4.23 -3.85
CA VAL A 421 13.83 -4.39 -4.47
C VAL A 421 13.04 -5.43 -3.68
N ARG A 422 11.69 -5.43 -3.81
CA ARG A 422 10.86 -6.39 -3.10
C ARG A 422 10.47 -7.54 -4.01
N PRO A 423 10.97 -8.76 -3.76
CA PRO A 423 10.43 -9.96 -4.41
C PRO A 423 9.07 -10.32 -3.82
N ILE A 424 8.12 -10.70 -4.66
CA ILE A 424 6.84 -11.31 -4.29
C ILE A 424 6.65 -12.47 -5.26
N ALA A 425 7.05 -13.67 -4.87
CA ALA A 425 7.08 -14.85 -5.74
C ALA A 425 7.83 -14.58 -7.08
N HIS A 426 7.11 -14.51 -8.18
CA HIS A 426 7.67 -14.24 -9.52
C HIS A 426 7.79 -12.74 -9.87
N LEU A 427 7.47 -11.85 -8.93
CA LEU A 427 7.43 -10.41 -9.13
C LEU A 427 8.63 -9.72 -8.48
N ASN A 428 9.11 -8.63 -9.08
CA ASN A 428 9.99 -7.66 -8.44
C ASN A 428 9.30 -6.30 -8.41
N VAL A 429 8.98 -5.83 -7.21
CA VAL A 429 8.20 -4.62 -7.00
C VAL A 429 9.09 -3.48 -6.54
N MET A 430 8.82 -2.28 -7.07
CA MET A 430 9.52 -1.05 -6.77
C MET A 430 8.54 0.07 -6.40
N SER A 431 8.83 0.73 -5.30
CA SER A 431 8.09 1.89 -4.80
C SER A 431 9.02 2.82 -4.02
N PRO A 432 10.06 3.33 -4.68
CA PRO A 432 11.13 4.07 -4.01
C PRO A 432 10.64 5.36 -3.35
N PRO A 433 11.46 6.03 -2.53
CA PRO A 433 11.20 7.39 -2.07
C PRO A 433 10.87 8.32 -3.25
N LEU A 434 9.90 9.22 -3.07
CA LEU A 434 9.40 10.09 -4.15
C LEU A 434 10.38 11.20 -4.56
N ILE A 435 11.50 11.28 -3.89
CA ILE A 435 12.57 12.27 -4.11
C ILE A 435 13.69 11.76 -5.04
N LEU A 436 13.54 10.55 -5.62
CA LEU A 436 14.57 10.06 -6.53
C LEU A 436 14.74 10.98 -7.74
N ASP A 437 15.99 11.25 -8.08
CA ASP A 437 16.36 11.93 -9.33
C ASP A 437 16.59 10.93 -10.49
N ARG A 438 16.75 11.45 -11.70
CA ARG A 438 16.98 10.64 -12.91
C ARG A 438 18.26 9.82 -12.85
N SER A 439 19.33 10.34 -12.24
CA SER A 439 20.61 9.62 -12.11
C SER A 439 20.49 8.41 -11.17
N GLN A 440 19.73 8.55 -10.11
CA GLN A 440 19.42 7.45 -9.21
C GLN A 440 18.54 6.39 -9.89
N ILE A 441 17.58 6.81 -10.72
CA ILE A 441 16.75 5.91 -11.55
C ILE A 441 17.63 5.15 -12.53
N ASP A 442 18.55 5.82 -13.25
CA ASP A 442 19.46 5.17 -14.18
C ASP A 442 20.32 4.12 -13.48
N THR A 443 20.80 4.43 -12.28
CA THR A 443 21.57 3.50 -11.45
C THR A 443 20.72 2.27 -11.06
N MET A 444 19.47 2.49 -10.63
CA MET A 444 18.54 1.40 -10.28
C MET A 444 18.27 0.48 -11.47
N VAL A 445 17.98 1.06 -12.63
CA VAL A 445 17.66 0.28 -13.83
C VAL A 445 18.89 -0.47 -14.34
N GLY A 446 20.09 0.14 -14.31
CA GLY A 446 21.34 -0.54 -14.65
C GLY A 446 21.61 -1.75 -13.76
N ILE A 447 21.41 -1.62 -12.44
CA ILE A 447 21.54 -2.74 -11.49
C ILE A 447 20.52 -3.84 -11.80
N LEU A 448 19.24 -3.48 -12.12
CA LEU A 448 18.21 -4.44 -12.50
C LEU A 448 18.58 -5.20 -13.77
N GLN A 449 19.09 -4.51 -14.81
CA GLN A 449 19.56 -5.12 -16.06
C GLN A 449 20.61 -6.19 -15.79
N GLU A 450 21.71 -5.80 -15.14
CA GLU A 450 22.77 -6.73 -14.77
C GLU A 450 22.27 -7.91 -13.93
N SER A 451 21.35 -7.66 -12.99
CA SER A 451 20.81 -8.69 -12.11
C SER A 451 19.90 -9.67 -12.86
N ILE A 452 19.14 -9.21 -13.86
CA ILE A 452 18.33 -10.05 -14.75
C ILE A 452 19.25 -10.92 -15.63
N GLU A 453 20.30 -10.34 -16.21
CA GLU A 453 21.28 -11.06 -17.03
C GLU A 453 22.00 -12.16 -16.25
N GLU A 454 22.50 -11.85 -15.03
CA GLU A 454 23.15 -12.83 -14.15
C GLU A 454 22.17 -13.96 -13.77
N THR A 455 20.90 -13.61 -13.48
CA THR A 455 19.87 -14.60 -13.16
C THR A 455 19.61 -15.51 -14.37
N MET A 456 19.50 -14.98 -15.59
CA MET A 456 19.33 -15.78 -16.80
C MET A 456 20.51 -16.75 -17.01
N ASP A 457 21.75 -16.29 -16.81
CA ASP A 457 22.94 -17.12 -16.89
C ASP A 457 22.93 -18.27 -15.87
N GLU A 458 22.48 -18.00 -14.63
CA GLU A 458 22.31 -19.03 -13.59
C GLU A 458 21.26 -20.07 -14.02
N LEU A 459 20.09 -19.63 -14.48
CA LEU A 459 19.01 -20.52 -14.89
C LEU A 459 19.43 -21.47 -16.02
N VAL A 460 20.20 -20.97 -16.99
CA VAL A 460 20.76 -21.81 -18.07
C VAL A 460 21.78 -22.81 -17.53
N LYS A 461 22.68 -22.41 -16.65
CA LYS A 461 23.69 -23.29 -16.06
C LYS A 461 23.07 -24.40 -15.19
N GLU A 462 21.95 -24.09 -14.53
CA GLU A 462 21.22 -25.01 -13.66
C GLU A 462 20.19 -25.88 -14.42
N ASP A 463 20.09 -25.75 -15.74
CA ASP A 463 19.12 -26.45 -16.60
C ASP A 463 17.65 -26.18 -16.23
N LEU A 464 17.39 -24.98 -15.68
CA LEU A 464 16.06 -24.54 -15.24
C LEU A 464 15.30 -23.73 -16.31
N TRP A 465 16.02 -23.25 -17.31
CA TRP A 465 15.47 -22.46 -18.41
C TRP A 465 16.38 -22.50 -19.65
N HIS A 466 15.79 -22.53 -20.85
CA HIS A 466 16.54 -22.77 -22.08
C HIS A 466 16.48 -21.63 -23.14
N GLY A 467 15.89 -20.46 -22.78
CA GLY A 467 15.75 -19.31 -23.67
C GLY A 467 14.40 -19.24 -24.40
#